data_a4fd39b89c5aad26e4c7db46e0434f4d
#
_entry.id   a4fd39b89c5aad26e4c7db46e0434f4d
#
_cell.length_a   1.000
_cell.length_b   1.000
_cell.length_c   1.000
_cell.angle_alpha   90.00
_cell.angle_beta   90.00
_cell.angle_gamma   90.00
#
_symmetry.space_group_name_H-M   'P 1'
#
loop_
_entity.id
_entity.type
_entity.pdbx_description
1 polymer ?
#
loop_
_entity_poly.entity_id
_entity_poly.type
_entity_poly.pdbx_seq_one_letter_code
_entity_poly.pdbx_strand_id
1 'polypeptide(L)'
;ALTYREMAERDSTHLNFILQYISECYSQMKDTENYVNTLREGFTRYPSFPFFYPRLIEYYQNCNMNDSAMAVTDKALKTDSTNINFMLTKSTLLLNRGDYAESLYYCYNILQKDSTVADTYYNIGLIYFNQAIEIDKVRQTSAAKKRQMENLYRQSLPYLEKYRAMAPEKKQRW
;
A
#
# COMPACT_ATOMS: atom_id res chain seq x y z
N ALA A 1 -11.29 27.50 -4.80
CA ALA A 1 -11.92 26.19 -4.96
C ALA A 1 -13.24 26.29 -5.77
N LEU A 2 -14.11 27.27 -5.51
CA LEU A 2 -15.37 27.48 -6.25
C LEU A 2 -15.11 27.74 -7.74
N THR A 3 -14.16 28.61 -8.07
CA THR A 3 -13.83 28.94 -9.46
C THR A 3 -13.38 27.72 -10.27
N TYR A 4 -12.57 26.83 -9.66
CA TYR A 4 -12.14 25.59 -10.31
C TYR A 4 -13.29 24.60 -10.52
N ARG A 5 -14.28 24.56 -9.62
CA ARG A 5 -15.48 23.75 -9.80
C ARG A 5 -16.35 24.24 -10.93
N GLU A 6 -16.56 25.55 -11.04
CA GLU A 6 -17.29 26.16 -12.14
C GLU A 6 -16.60 25.91 -13.50
N MET A 7 -15.26 25.93 -13.53
CA MET A 7 -14.50 25.54 -14.74
C MET A 7 -14.67 24.07 -15.08
N ALA A 8 -14.68 23.19 -14.08
CA ALA A 8 -14.88 21.74 -14.26
C ALA A 8 -16.25 21.39 -14.84
N GLU A 9 -17.28 22.17 -14.54
CA GLU A 9 -18.62 21.98 -15.12
C GLU A 9 -18.69 22.40 -16.61
N ARG A 10 -17.82 23.30 -17.04
CA ARG A 10 -17.77 23.83 -18.41
C ARG A 10 -16.82 23.08 -19.34
N ASP A 11 -15.74 22.51 -18.81
CA ASP A 11 -14.73 21.80 -19.59
C ASP A 11 -14.37 20.46 -18.94
N SER A 12 -14.95 19.39 -19.48
CA SER A 12 -14.67 18.04 -19.00
C SER A 12 -13.31 17.48 -19.46
N THR A 13 -12.65 18.15 -20.40
CA THR A 13 -11.43 17.65 -21.06
C THR A 13 -10.23 17.59 -20.09
N HIS A 14 -10.19 18.49 -19.11
CA HIS A 14 -9.12 18.60 -18.10
C HIS A 14 -9.59 18.43 -16.67
N LEU A 15 -10.74 17.77 -16.48
CA LEU A 15 -11.37 17.65 -15.16
C LEU A 15 -10.50 16.93 -14.14
N ASN A 16 -9.65 16.00 -14.55
CA ASN A 16 -8.67 15.34 -13.67
C ASN A 16 -7.68 16.35 -13.04
N PHE A 17 -7.15 17.29 -13.83
CA PHE A 17 -6.27 18.35 -13.33
C PHE A 17 -7.03 19.38 -12.48
N ILE A 18 -8.26 19.70 -12.88
CA ILE A 18 -9.11 20.63 -12.10
C ILE A 18 -9.42 20.03 -10.73
N LEU A 19 -9.79 18.75 -10.64
CA LEU A 19 -10.00 18.06 -9.37
C LEU A 19 -8.72 17.95 -8.53
N GLN A 20 -7.57 17.78 -9.18
CA GLN A 20 -6.28 17.88 -8.50
C GLN A 20 -6.11 19.25 -7.82
N TYR A 21 -6.26 20.35 -8.57
CA TYR A 21 -6.11 21.69 -8.02
C TYR A 21 -7.15 22.02 -6.95
N ILE A 22 -8.40 21.57 -7.11
CA ILE A 22 -9.44 21.70 -6.08
C ILE A 22 -9.01 20.99 -4.79
N SER A 23 -8.49 19.75 -4.89
CA SER A 23 -8.04 19.02 -3.72
C SER A 23 -6.84 19.70 -3.04
N GLU A 24 -5.89 20.23 -3.82
CA GLU A 24 -4.76 20.99 -3.29
C GLU A 24 -5.21 22.27 -2.54
N CYS A 25 -6.21 22.99 -3.07
CA CYS A 25 -6.81 24.11 -2.38
C CYS A 25 -7.42 23.71 -1.03
N TYR A 26 -8.21 22.64 -0.98
CA TYR A 26 -8.78 22.15 0.27
C TYR A 26 -7.71 21.69 1.26
N SER A 27 -6.63 21.06 0.77
CA SER A 27 -5.48 20.69 1.60
C SER A 27 -4.84 21.91 2.26
N GLN A 28 -4.59 22.99 1.49
CA GLN A 28 -4.02 24.25 2.02
C GLN A 28 -4.95 24.94 3.01
N MET A 29 -6.27 24.84 2.79
CA MET A 29 -7.30 25.36 3.71
C MET A 29 -7.49 24.48 4.95
N LYS A 30 -6.82 23.33 5.04
CA LYS A 30 -6.98 22.31 6.09
C LYS A 30 -8.43 21.79 6.18
N ASP A 31 -9.16 21.87 5.08
CA ASP A 31 -10.51 21.33 4.93
C ASP A 31 -10.42 19.86 4.52
N THR A 32 -10.16 19.00 5.51
CA THR A 32 -9.90 17.57 5.31
C THR A 32 -11.08 16.84 4.69
N GLU A 33 -12.32 17.22 5.04
CA GLU A 33 -13.51 16.57 4.52
C GLU A 33 -13.65 16.80 3.01
N ASN A 34 -13.61 18.04 2.55
CA ASN A 34 -13.69 18.37 1.14
C ASN A 34 -12.46 17.88 0.35
N TYR A 35 -11.27 17.88 0.97
CA TYR A 35 -10.07 17.28 0.40
C TYR A 35 -10.29 15.81 0.05
N VAL A 36 -10.70 15.00 1.03
CA VAL A 36 -10.89 13.55 0.83
C VAL A 36 -12.04 13.24 -0.13
N ASN A 37 -13.13 14.00 -0.06
CA ASN A 37 -14.26 13.85 -0.98
C ASN A 37 -13.84 14.14 -2.42
N THR A 38 -13.02 15.17 -2.65
CA THR A 38 -12.49 15.50 -3.98
C THR A 38 -11.52 14.42 -4.48
N LEU A 39 -10.67 13.85 -3.60
CA LEU A 39 -9.81 12.73 -3.98
C LEU A 39 -10.62 11.48 -4.36
N ARG A 40 -11.70 11.17 -3.63
CA ARG A 40 -12.61 10.04 -3.95
C ARG A 40 -13.31 10.25 -5.29
N GLU A 41 -13.78 11.46 -5.55
CA GLU A 41 -14.38 11.83 -6.84
C GLU A 41 -13.36 11.64 -7.98
N GLY A 42 -12.15 12.20 -7.82
CA GLY A 42 -11.08 12.11 -8.80
C GLY A 42 -10.67 10.67 -9.09
N PHE A 43 -10.47 9.85 -8.05
CA PHE A 43 -10.16 8.43 -8.22
C PHE A 43 -11.30 7.64 -8.88
N THR A 44 -12.56 7.99 -8.58
CA THR A 44 -13.71 7.30 -9.17
C THR A 44 -13.86 7.58 -10.65
N ARG A 45 -13.61 8.82 -11.08
CA ARG A 45 -13.73 9.25 -12.48
C ARG A 45 -12.47 8.93 -13.29
N TYR A 46 -11.29 9.00 -12.66
CA TYR A 46 -9.98 8.89 -13.31
C TYR A 46 -9.06 7.94 -12.52
N PRO A 47 -9.40 6.63 -12.43
CA PRO A 47 -8.66 5.68 -11.60
C PRO A 47 -7.20 5.48 -12.03
N SER A 48 -6.89 5.71 -13.31
CA SER A 48 -5.52 5.64 -13.84
C SER A 48 -4.72 6.94 -13.70
N PHE A 49 -5.35 8.03 -13.24
CA PHE A 49 -4.62 9.27 -13.02
C PHE A 49 -3.79 9.18 -11.73
N PRO A 50 -2.45 9.36 -11.78
CA PRO A 50 -1.52 8.95 -10.72
C PRO A 50 -1.63 9.78 -9.44
N PHE A 51 -2.43 10.84 -9.42
CA PHE A 51 -2.52 11.78 -8.31
C PHE A 51 -3.40 11.29 -7.15
N PHE A 52 -4.60 10.77 -7.44
CA PHE A 52 -5.66 10.56 -6.43
C PHE A 52 -5.42 9.34 -5.55
N TYR A 53 -5.06 8.20 -6.17
CA TYR A 53 -4.92 6.94 -5.45
C TYR A 53 -3.88 7.00 -4.31
N PRO A 54 -2.62 7.44 -4.55
CA PRO A 54 -1.61 7.46 -3.48
C PRO A 54 -2.03 8.33 -2.29
N ARG A 55 -2.67 9.47 -2.55
CA ARG A 55 -3.13 10.40 -1.51
C ARG A 55 -4.29 9.85 -0.69
N LEU A 56 -5.21 9.12 -1.33
CA LEU A 56 -6.28 8.41 -0.61
C LEU A 56 -5.71 7.32 0.30
N ILE A 57 -4.76 6.53 -0.19
CA ILE A 57 -4.12 5.49 0.60
C ILE A 57 -3.37 6.10 1.78
N GLU A 58 -2.56 7.13 1.54
CA GLU A 58 -1.85 7.86 2.60
C GLU A 58 -2.82 8.39 3.67
N TYR A 59 -3.91 9.04 3.26
CA TYR A 59 -4.93 9.53 4.18
C TYR A 59 -5.53 8.40 5.02
N TYR A 60 -5.97 7.30 4.39
CA TYR A 60 -6.58 6.19 5.11
C TYR A 60 -5.61 5.49 6.06
N GLN A 61 -4.34 5.35 5.66
CA GLN A 61 -3.31 4.77 6.53
C GLN A 61 -3.02 5.67 7.74
N ASN A 62 -2.90 6.99 7.54
CA ASN A 62 -2.69 7.95 8.62
C ASN A 62 -3.87 8.00 9.62
N CYS A 63 -5.08 7.71 9.14
CA CYS A 63 -6.30 7.62 9.97
C CYS A 63 -6.56 6.20 10.51
N ASN A 64 -5.67 5.22 10.29
CA ASN A 64 -5.87 3.80 10.62
C ASN A 64 -7.16 3.19 10.01
N MET A 65 -7.62 3.73 8.88
CA MET A 65 -8.81 3.27 8.16
C MET A 65 -8.46 2.15 7.16
N ASN A 66 -7.95 1.04 7.69
CA ASN A 66 -7.41 -0.05 6.86
C ASN A 66 -8.44 -0.66 5.90
N ASP A 67 -9.70 -0.79 6.31
CA ASP A 67 -10.77 -1.32 5.45
C ASP A 67 -11.07 -0.39 4.28
N SER A 68 -11.05 0.93 4.50
CA SER A 68 -11.21 1.92 3.43
C SER A 68 -10.04 1.90 2.46
N ALA A 69 -8.80 1.79 2.95
CA ALA A 69 -7.61 1.62 2.13
C ALA A 69 -7.70 0.34 1.28
N MET A 70 -8.13 -0.77 1.89
CA MET A 70 -8.33 -2.05 1.21
C MET A 70 -9.38 -1.94 0.10
N ALA A 71 -10.54 -1.36 0.38
CA ALA A 71 -11.63 -1.20 -0.60
C ALA A 71 -11.20 -0.35 -1.82
N VAL A 72 -10.45 0.73 -1.58
CA VAL A 72 -9.92 1.58 -2.66
C VAL A 72 -8.86 0.82 -3.47
N THR A 73 -8.01 0.04 -2.82
CA THR A 73 -6.99 -0.78 -3.49
C THR A 73 -7.62 -1.88 -4.33
N ASP A 74 -8.66 -2.54 -3.83
CA ASP A 74 -9.41 -3.55 -4.58
C ASP A 74 -10.09 -2.96 -5.82
N LYS A 75 -10.65 -1.75 -5.70
CA LYS A 75 -11.20 -1.04 -6.85
C LYS A 75 -10.11 -0.68 -7.86
N ALA A 76 -8.93 -0.25 -7.41
CA ALA A 76 -7.80 0.06 -8.27
C ALA A 76 -7.32 -1.19 -9.04
N LEU A 77 -7.18 -2.32 -8.36
CA LEU A 77 -6.77 -3.60 -8.97
C LEU A 77 -7.81 -4.16 -9.97
N LYS A 78 -9.11 -3.86 -9.78
CA LYS A 78 -10.14 -4.19 -10.80
C LYS A 78 -9.97 -3.36 -12.08
N THR A 79 -9.45 -2.15 -11.97
CA THR A 79 -9.19 -1.27 -13.13
C THR A 79 -7.89 -1.64 -13.83
N ASP A 80 -6.83 -1.91 -13.06
CA ASP A 80 -5.53 -2.35 -13.57
C ASP A 80 -4.93 -3.38 -12.61
N SER A 81 -5.22 -4.66 -12.88
CA SER A 81 -4.75 -5.79 -12.08
C SER A 81 -3.26 -6.04 -12.17
N THR A 82 -2.57 -5.34 -13.08
CA THR A 82 -1.14 -5.52 -13.33
C THR A 82 -0.28 -4.42 -12.73
N ASN A 83 -0.89 -3.40 -12.17
CA ASN A 83 -0.20 -2.24 -11.62
C ASN A 83 0.58 -2.62 -10.35
N ILE A 84 1.89 -2.49 -10.44
CA ILE A 84 2.81 -2.86 -9.35
C ILE A 84 2.53 -2.08 -8.07
N ASN A 85 2.21 -0.78 -8.17
CA ASN A 85 1.93 0.05 -7.00
C ASN A 85 0.65 -0.40 -6.28
N PHE A 86 -0.39 -0.77 -7.03
CA PHE A 86 -1.64 -1.30 -6.44
C PHE A 86 -1.40 -2.66 -5.78
N MET A 87 -0.64 -3.54 -6.45
CA MET A 87 -0.28 -4.85 -5.91
C MET A 87 0.58 -4.72 -4.65
N LEU A 88 1.56 -3.79 -4.64
CA LEU A 88 2.42 -3.55 -3.49
C LEU A 88 1.61 -3.01 -2.29
N THR A 89 0.72 -2.05 -2.54
CA THR A 89 -0.19 -1.54 -1.50
C THR A 89 -1.07 -2.66 -0.95
N LYS A 90 -1.64 -3.50 -1.83
CA LYS A 90 -2.46 -4.65 -1.40
C LYS A 90 -1.66 -5.60 -0.52
N SER A 91 -0.43 -5.96 -0.93
CA SER A 91 0.43 -6.85 -0.14
C SER A 91 0.75 -6.27 1.24
N THR A 92 1.02 -4.96 1.31
CA THR A 92 1.30 -4.27 2.59
C THR A 92 0.08 -4.25 3.51
N LEU A 93 -1.11 -3.96 2.98
CA LEU A 93 -2.36 -3.97 3.76
C LEU A 93 -2.69 -5.37 4.28
N LEU A 94 -2.49 -6.41 3.46
CA LEU A 94 -2.67 -7.82 3.85
C LEU A 94 -1.65 -8.25 4.91
N LEU A 95 -0.37 -7.86 4.76
CA LEU A 95 0.66 -8.09 5.76
C LEU A 95 0.27 -7.48 7.11
N ASN A 96 -0.18 -6.23 7.13
CA ASN A 96 -0.60 -5.54 8.34
C ASN A 96 -1.82 -6.19 9.00
N ARG A 97 -2.70 -6.83 8.21
CA ARG A 97 -3.86 -7.58 8.68
C ARG A 97 -3.52 -8.99 9.17
N GLY A 98 -2.34 -9.52 8.82
CA GLY A 98 -1.91 -10.89 9.12
C GLY A 98 -2.30 -11.92 8.06
N ASP A 99 -2.81 -11.50 6.92
CA ASP A 99 -3.19 -12.37 5.79
C ASP A 99 -1.95 -12.71 4.94
N TYR A 100 -1.00 -13.40 5.56
CA TYR A 100 0.33 -13.63 5.02
C TYR A 100 0.35 -14.40 3.69
N ALA A 101 -0.52 -15.38 3.53
CA ALA A 101 -0.56 -16.20 2.32
C ALA A 101 -0.96 -15.36 1.09
N GLU A 102 -2.00 -14.53 1.22
CA GLU A 102 -2.44 -13.65 0.15
C GLU A 102 -1.42 -12.52 -0.10
N SER A 103 -0.82 -11.99 0.96
CA SER A 103 0.26 -11.00 0.84
C SER A 103 1.46 -11.55 0.05
N LEU A 104 1.92 -12.77 0.33
CA LEU A 104 2.98 -13.46 -0.43
C LEU A 104 2.60 -13.64 -1.90
N TYR A 105 1.35 -14.00 -2.20
CA TYR A 105 0.88 -14.12 -3.58
C TYR A 105 1.10 -12.83 -4.36
N TYR A 106 0.71 -11.67 -3.82
CA TYR A 106 0.96 -10.39 -4.47
C TYR A 106 2.45 -10.07 -4.57
N CYS A 107 3.23 -10.33 -3.52
CA CYS A 107 4.68 -10.10 -3.54
C CYS A 107 5.37 -10.91 -4.65
N TYR A 108 5.08 -12.19 -4.78
CA TYR A 108 5.71 -13.01 -5.82
C TYR A 108 5.26 -12.60 -7.23
N ASN A 109 4.00 -12.20 -7.41
CA ASN A 109 3.55 -11.66 -8.69
C ASN A 109 4.27 -10.36 -9.06
N ILE A 110 4.57 -9.50 -8.09
CA ILE A 110 5.40 -8.30 -8.32
C ILE A 110 6.80 -8.71 -8.77
N LEU A 111 7.47 -9.62 -8.03
CA LEU A 111 8.83 -10.03 -8.35
C LEU A 111 8.97 -10.72 -9.71
N GLN A 112 7.92 -11.41 -10.17
CA GLN A 112 7.89 -11.99 -11.53
C GLN A 112 7.83 -10.91 -12.61
N LYS A 113 7.23 -9.75 -12.33
CA LYS A 113 7.12 -8.63 -13.27
C LYS A 113 8.34 -7.70 -13.18
N ASP A 114 8.73 -7.36 -11.97
CA ASP A 114 9.83 -6.44 -11.68
C ASP A 114 10.52 -6.82 -10.36
N SER A 115 11.69 -7.43 -10.49
CA SER A 115 12.53 -7.82 -9.35
C SER A 115 13.30 -6.65 -8.72
N THR A 116 13.15 -5.43 -9.25
CA THR A 116 13.82 -4.23 -8.72
C THR A 116 13.00 -3.50 -7.65
N VAL A 117 11.76 -3.92 -7.40
CA VAL A 117 10.88 -3.32 -6.38
C VAL A 117 11.34 -3.73 -4.97
N ALA A 118 12.19 -2.91 -4.36
CA ALA A 118 12.81 -3.20 -3.07
C ALA A 118 11.79 -3.46 -1.95
N ASP A 119 10.72 -2.67 -1.86
CA ASP A 119 9.69 -2.80 -0.81
C ASP A 119 9.00 -4.17 -0.84
N THR A 120 9.01 -4.88 -1.97
CA THR A 120 8.47 -6.25 -2.07
C THR A 120 9.31 -7.24 -1.24
N TYR A 121 10.64 -7.13 -1.29
CA TYR A 121 11.52 -7.96 -0.47
C TYR A 121 11.33 -7.67 1.02
N TYR A 122 11.14 -6.41 1.38
CA TYR A 122 10.82 -6.02 2.75
C TYR A 122 9.53 -6.69 3.24
N ASN A 123 8.45 -6.62 2.45
CA ASN A 123 7.19 -7.26 2.80
C ASN A 123 7.34 -8.78 2.98
N ILE A 124 8.03 -9.48 2.06
CA ILE A 124 8.26 -10.93 2.19
C ILE A 124 9.06 -11.24 3.46
N GLY A 125 10.12 -10.49 3.72
CA GLY A 125 10.93 -10.65 4.93
C GLY A 125 10.11 -10.47 6.19
N LEU A 126 9.28 -9.41 6.27
CA LEU A 126 8.40 -9.16 7.41
C LEU A 126 7.31 -10.24 7.58
N ILE A 127 6.79 -10.80 6.49
CA ILE A 127 5.80 -11.89 6.56
C ILE A 127 6.40 -13.08 7.31
N TYR A 128 7.56 -13.58 6.87
CA TYR A 128 8.21 -14.71 7.54
C TYR A 128 8.62 -14.38 8.98
N PHE A 129 9.09 -13.17 9.22
CA PHE A 129 9.44 -12.69 10.55
C PHE A 129 8.23 -12.66 11.49
N ASN A 130 7.11 -12.10 11.06
CA ASN A 130 5.89 -12.01 11.85
C ASN A 130 5.29 -13.40 12.12
N GLN A 131 5.30 -14.32 11.14
CA GLN A 131 4.89 -15.71 11.34
C GLN A 131 5.73 -16.41 12.42
N ALA A 132 7.05 -16.15 12.46
CA ALA A 132 7.91 -16.68 13.52
C ALA A 132 7.55 -16.12 14.89
N ILE A 133 7.29 -14.80 14.99
CA ILE A 133 6.85 -14.15 16.23
C ILE A 133 5.51 -14.71 16.72
N GLU A 134 4.56 -15.00 15.85
CA GLU A 134 3.28 -15.60 16.24
C GLU A 134 3.45 -16.96 16.91
N ILE A 135 4.41 -17.77 16.44
CA ILE A 135 4.76 -19.03 17.09
C ILE A 135 5.37 -18.79 18.47
N ASP A 136 6.23 -17.78 18.60
CA ASP A 136 6.93 -17.47 19.87
C ASP A 136 5.98 -16.98 20.98
N LYS A 137 4.89 -16.30 20.63
CA LYS A 137 3.87 -15.85 21.58
C LYS A 137 3.14 -16.99 22.33
N VAL A 138 3.26 -18.24 21.87
CA VAL A 138 2.64 -19.40 22.51
C VAL A 138 3.48 -19.85 23.70
N ARG A 139 2.96 -19.69 24.92
CA ARG A 139 3.66 -19.95 26.22
C ARG A 139 4.33 -21.34 26.37
N GLN A 140 3.90 -22.35 25.62
CA GLN A 140 4.53 -23.68 25.63
C GLN A 140 4.84 -24.09 24.19
N THR A 141 6.05 -23.76 23.74
CA THR A 141 6.48 -24.04 22.39
C THR A 141 7.18 -25.40 22.34
N SER A 142 6.60 -26.37 21.62
CA SER A 142 7.21 -27.69 21.40
C SER A 142 8.51 -27.57 20.59
N ALA A 143 9.39 -28.61 20.68
CA ALA A 143 10.61 -28.65 19.87
C ALA A 143 10.33 -28.52 18.36
N ALA A 144 9.22 -29.07 17.86
CA ALA A 144 8.81 -28.93 16.46
C ALA A 144 8.47 -27.46 16.12
N LYS A 145 7.74 -26.76 16.96
CA LYS A 145 7.41 -25.33 16.77
C LYS A 145 8.67 -24.46 16.83
N LYS A 146 9.63 -24.76 17.72
CA LYS A 146 10.92 -24.04 17.76
C LYS A 146 11.67 -24.17 16.45
N ARG A 147 11.75 -25.38 15.88
CA ARG A 147 12.37 -25.61 14.56
C ARG A 147 11.62 -24.87 13.45
N GLN A 148 10.29 -24.83 13.49
CA GLN A 148 9.48 -24.08 12.54
C GLN A 148 9.80 -22.58 12.62
N MET A 149 9.85 -22.02 13.83
CA MET A 149 10.20 -20.61 14.08
C MET A 149 11.61 -20.28 13.54
N GLU A 150 12.60 -21.11 13.86
CA GLU A 150 13.97 -20.93 13.34
C GLU A 150 14.02 -20.97 11.81
N ASN A 151 13.26 -21.87 11.18
CA ASN A 151 13.17 -21.95 9.73
C ASN A 151 12.56 -20.68 9.12
N LEU A 152 11.52 -20.14 9.75
CA LEU A 152 10.89 -18.88 9.31
C LEU A 152 11.84 -17.69 9.41
N TYR A 153 12.63 -17.58 10.49
CA TYR A 153 13.67 -16.55 10.59
C TYR A 153 14.77 -16.73 9.52
N ARG A 154 15.17 -17.95 9.25
CA ARG A 154 16.13 -18.24 8.16
C ARG A 154 15.58 -17.88 6.77
N GLN A 155 14.26 -18.03 6.55
CA GLN A 155 13.61 -17.61 5.32
C GLN A 155 13.48 -16.09 5.22
N SER A 156 13.23 -15.40 6.33
CA SER A 156 13.11 -13.94 6.41
C SER A 156 14.41 -13.23 6.04
N LEU A 157 15.53 -13.71 6.58
CA LEU A 157 16.82 -13.02 6.55
C LEU A 157 17.30 -12.61 5.14
N PRO A 158 17.36 -13.50 4.13
CA PRO A 158 17.87 -13.14 2.80
C PRO A 158 17.02 -12.06 2.11
N TYR A 159 15.72 -12.00 2.37
CA TYR A 159 14.84 -10.96 1.84
C TYR A 159 15.12 -9.60 2.48
N LEU A 160 15.29 -9.55 3.80
CA LEU A 160 15.63 -8.32 4.51
C LEU A 160 17.02 -7.81 4.15
N GLU A 161 18.01 -8.70 4.00
CA GLU A 161 19.35 -8.35 3.53
C GLU A 161 19.32 -7.79 2.11
N LYS A 162 18.53 -8.40 1.22
CA LYS A 162 18.36 -7.90 -0.14
C LYS A 162 17.69 -6.53 -0.15
N TYR A 163 16.65 -6.33 0.66
CA TYR A 163 16.04 -5.01 0.82
C TYR A 163 17.05 -3.97 1.28
N ARG A 164 17.84 -4.27 2.33
CA ARG A 164 18.88 -3.38 2.85
C ARG A 164 19.90 -2.99 1.78
N ALA A 165 20.29 -3.94 0.94
CA ALA A 165 21.24 -3.70 -0.15
C ALA A 165 20.63 -2.81 -1.26
N MET A 166 19.32 -2.94 -1.53
CA MET A 166 18.63 -2.21 -2.59
C MET A 166 18.17 -0.82 -2.16
N ALA A 167 17.91 -0.59 -0.87
CA ALA A 167 17.40 0.66 -0.31
C ALA A 167 18.22 1.13 0.91
N PRO A 168 19.53 1.39 0.74
CA PRO A 168 20.42 1.74 1.85
C PRO A 168 20.09 3.08 2.52
N GLU A 169 19.34 3.95 1.83
CA GLU A 169 18.87 5.24 2.35
C GLU A 169 17.74 5.09 3.38
N LYS A 170 17.00 3.98 3.35
CA LYS A 170 15.84 3.74 4.24
C LYS A 170 16.27 3.15 5.58
N LYS A 171 17.31 3.72 6.22
CA LYS A 171 17.91 3.20 7.47
C LYS A 171 16.95 3.00 8.64
N GLN A 172 15.82 3.69 8.66
CA GLN A 172 14.82 3.56 9.73
C GLN A 172 14.05 2.22 9.71
N ARG A 173 14.18 1.43 8.64
CA ARG A 173 13.48 0.13 8.49
C ARG A 173 14.36 -1.09 8.78
N TRP A 174 15.64 -0.90 9.10
CA TRP A 174 16.61 -1.99 9.41
C TRP A 174 17.69 -1.55 10.38
#